data_c1ced2f04e1c8e84449d0650dc9f97dd
#
_entry.id   c1ced2f04e1c8e84449d0650dc9f97dd
#
_cell.length_a   1.000
_cell.length_b   1.000
_cell.length_c   1.000
_cell.angle_alpha   90.00
_cell.angle_beta   90.00
_cell.angle_gamma   90.00
#
_symmetry.space_group_name_H-M   'P 1'
#
loop_
_entity.id
_entity.type
_entity.pdbx_description
1 polymer ?
#
loop_
_entity_poly.entity_id
_entity_poly.type
_entity_poly.pdbx_seq_one_letter_code
_entity_poly.pdbx_strand_id
1 'polypeptide(L)'
;LILKKFSPIIELNDIAKEIAESIYKTLNCGVLIFDSDKYLVGYGSNAKPYIDKEISFQLEKVVMQRQSVIKNSVDLIKLSDFDNETHSQLISPIVLNGDVVGGILLISKTIEFTQNDIKIVKTMVNFIEKQIS
;
A
#
# COMPACT_ATOMS: atom_id res chain seq x y z
N LEU A 1 -23.14 -19.40 -9.19
CA LEU A 1 -21.69 -19.62 -9.24
C LEU A 1 -20.97 -18.36 -8.77
N ILE A 2 -20.29 -18.45 -7.65
CA ILE A 2 -19.50 -17.34 -7.15
C ILE A 2 -18.05 -17.51 -7.62
N LEU A 3 -17.60 -16.62 -8.48
CA LEU A 3 -16.22 -16.58 -8.91
C LEU A 3 -15.41 -15.79 -7.91
N LYS A 4 -14.51 -16.44 -7.19
CA LYS A 4 -13.57 -15.76 -6.33
C LYS A 4 -12.53 -15.05 -7.18
N LYS A 5 -12.37 -13.75 -6.95
CA LYS A 5 -11.34 -12.98 -7.61
C LYS A 5 -9.97 -13.44 -7.10
N PHE A 6 -9.08 -13.82 -8.01
CA PHE A 6 -7.72 -14.23 -7.65
C PHE A 6 -6.92 -13.01 -7.18
N SER A 7 -6.26 -13.13 -6.03
CA SER A 7 -5.37 -12.11 -5.50
C SER A 7 -3.96 -12.68 -5.36
N PRO A 8 -3.03 -12.30 -6.24
CA PRO A 8 -1.65 -12.76 -6.13
C PRO A 8 -0.98 -12.39 -4.82
N ILE A 9 -1.39 -11.27 -4.22
CA ILE A 9 -0.77 -10.77 -2.99
C ILE A 9 -1.17 -11.63 -1.78
N ILE A 10 -2.38 -12.18 -1.77
CA ILE A 10 -2.81 -13.10 -0.71
C ILE A 10 -1.89 -14.32 -0.64
N GLU A 11 -1.46 -14.83 -1.80
CA GLU A 11 -0.54 -15.98 -1.86
C GLU A 11 0.81 -15.69 -1.22
N LEU A 12 1.19 -14.42 -1.09
CA LEU A 12 2.47 -13.97 -0.53
C LEU A 12 2.32 -13.36 0.86
N ASN A 13 1.28 -13.74 1.62
CA ASN A 13 0.96 -13.09 2.87
C ASN A 13 2.13 -13.03 3.86
N ASP A 14 2.91 -14.11 3.99
CA ASP A 14 4.05 -14.15 4.91
C ASP A 14 5.17 -13.20 4.46
N ILE A 15 5.46 -13.17 3.17
CA ILE A 15 6.46 -12.25 2.61
C ILE A 15 5.99 -10.81 2.75
N ALA A 16 4.72 -10.56 2.48
CA ALA A 16 4.14 -9.22 2.62
C ALA A 16 4.24 -8.71 4.05
N LYS A 17 4.01 -9.56 5.04
CA LYS A 17 4.17 -9.20 6.45
C LYS A 17 5.60 -8.82 6.80
N GLU A 18 6.58 -9.59 6.33
CA GLU A 18 7.99 -9.30 6.56
C GLU A 18 8.41 -7.99 5.91
N ILE A 19 7.96 -7.75 4.69
CA ILE A 19 8.23 -6.50 3.98
C ILE A 19 7.63 -5.31 4.72
N ALA A 20 6.37 -5.41 5.13
CA ALA A 20 5.71 -4.33 5.86
C ALA A 20 6.41 -4.03 7.18
N GLU A 21 6.82 -5.06 7.92
CA GLU A 21 7.58 -4.91 9.16
C GLU A 21 8.92 -4.22 8.92
N SER A 22 9.63 -4.62 7.87
CA SER A 22 10.93 -4.04 7.53
C SER A 22 10.80 -2.55 7.19
N ILE A 23 9.81 -2.18 6.41
CA ILE A 23 9.56 -0.78 6.07
C ILE A 23 9.19 0.00 7.34
N TYR A 24 8.32 -0.56 8.17
CA TYR A 24 7.91 0.06 9.43
C TYR A 24 9.11 0.36 10.33
N LYS A 25 10.01 -0.61 10.48
CA LYS A 25 11.21 -0.44 11.32
C LYS A 25 12.21 0.54 10.72
N THR A 26 12.34 0.58 9.40
CA THR A 26 13.32 1.41 8.70
C THR A 26 12.86 2.86 8.62
N LEU A 27 11.60 3.11 8.27
CA LEU A 27 11.08 4.45 8.01
C LEU A 27 10.25 5.01 9.17
N ASN A 28 9.94 4.20 10.16
CA ASN A 28 9.18 4.59 11.35
C ASN A 28 7.83 5.23 10.98
N CYS A 29 7.09 4.58 10.11
CA CYS A 29 5.78 5.03 9.64
C CYS A 29 4.80 3.87 9.59
N GLY A 30 3.51 4.16 9.50
CA GLY A 30 2.50 3.12 9.26
C GLY A 30 2.64 2.53 7.86
N VAL A 31 2.46 1.23 7.73
CA VAL A 31 2.60 0.52 6.45
C VAL A 31 1.37 -0.34 6.22
N LEU A 32 0.79 -0.23 5.03
CA LEU A 32 -0.31 -1.07 4.59
C LEU A 32 0.03 -1.68 3.23
N ILE A 33 -0.21 -2.97 3.08
CA ILE A 33 -0.13 -3.66 1.80
C ILE A 33 -1.53 -4.13 1.44
N PHE A 34 -1.96 -3.82 0.23
CA PHE A 34 -3.34 -4.07 -0.21
C PHE A 34 -3.35 -4.74 -1.57
N ASP A 35 -4.43 -5.48 -1.84
CA ASP A 35 -4.73 -5.98 -3.18
C ASP A 35 -5.75 -5.05 -3.86
N SER A 36 -6.40 -5.51 -4.91
CA SER A 36 -7.38 -4.68 -5.64
C SER A 36 -8.67 -4.44 -4.86
N ASP A 37 -8.83 -5.03 -3.68
CA ASP A 37 -10.07 -5.02 -2.93
C ASP A 37 -9.89 -4.42 -1.54
N LYS A 38 -8.94 -4.93 -0.75
CA LYS A 38 -8.81 -4.56 0.67
C LYS A 38 -7.38 -4.54 1.16
N TYR A 39 -7.20 -3.94 2.33
CA TYR A 39 -5.92 -3.95 3.04
C TYR A 39 -5.69 -5.33 3.65
N LEU A 40 -4.56 -5.97 3.30
CA LEU A 40 -4.25 -7.33 3.72
C LEU A 40 -3.30 -7.38 4.91
N VAL A 41 -2.32 -6.48 4.93
CA VAL A 41 -1.26 -6.45 5.94
C VAL A 41 -1.08 -5.02 6.42
N GLY A 42 -0.86 -4.85 7.72
CA GLY A 42 -0.61 -3.53 8.30
C GLY A 42 0.36 -3.60 9.48
N TYR A 43 1.24 -2.61 9.55
CA TYR A 43 2.15 -2.40 10.69
C TYR A 43 2.08 -0.95 11.12
N GLY A 44 2.17 -0.74 12.44
CA GLY A 44 2.01 0.56 13.06
C GLY A 44 0.58 0.76 13.58
N SER A 45 0.46 1.51 14.69
CA SER A 45 -0.84 1.74 15.35
C SER A 45 -1.83 2.50 14.48
N ASN A 46 -1.33 3.34 13.57
CA ASN A 46 -2.17 4.11 12.65
C ASN A 46 -2.62 3.28 11.44
N ALA A 47 -1.95 2.17 11.14
CA ALA A 47 -2.26 1.32 9.99
C ALA A 47 -3.16 0.13 10.37
N LYS A 48 -2.93 -0.48 11.53
CA LYS A 48 -3.65 -1.69 11.95
C LYS A 48 -5.18 -1.62 11.85
N PRO A 49 -5.82 -0.47 12.16
CA PRO A 49 -7.28 -0.40 12.06
C PRO A 49 -7.84 -0.61 10.65
N TYR A 50 -7.01 -0.47 9.62
CA TYR A 50 -7.44 -0.63 8.23
C TYR A 50 -7.38 -2.06 7.72
N ILE A 51 -6.71 -2.98 8.43
CA ILE A 51 -6.61 -4.37 8.00
C ILE A 51 -8.01 -4.95 7.80
N ASP A 52 -8.22 -5.62 6.67
CA ASP A 52 -9.49 -6.23 6.21
C ASP A 52 -10.55 -5.22 5.76
N LYS A 53 -10.31 -3.92 5.85
CA LYS A 53 -11.20 -2.93 5.27
C LYS A 53 -10.96 -2.79 3.78
N GLU A 54 -12.01 -2.47 3.04
CA GLU A 54 -11.90 -2.19 1.62
C GLU A 54 -11.07 -0.93 1.38
N ILE A 55 -10.25 -0.95 0.33
CA ILE A 55 -9.54 0.26 -0.11
C ILE A 55 -10.54 1.29 -0.61
N SER A 56 -10.20 2.57 -0.49
CA SER A 56 -11.05 3.64 -0.97
C SER A 56 -11.07 3.69 -2.50
N PHE A 57 -12.14 4.29 -3.04
CA PHE A 57 -12.22 4.58 -4.47
C PHE A 57 -11.09 5.51 -4.93
N GLN A 58 -10.71 6.47 -4.07
CA GLN A 58 -9.61 7.38 -4.37
C GLN A 58 -8.27 6.65 -4.48
N LEU A 59 -7.99 5.69 -3.57
CA LEU A 59 -6.77 4.90 -3.64
C LEU A 59 -6.74 4.04 -4.90
N GLU A 60 -7.86 3.41 -5.23
CA GLU A 60 -7.97 2.62 -6.46
C GLU A 60 -7.61 3.45 -7.68
N LYS A 61 -8.11 4.68 -7.79
CA LYS A 61 -7.79 5.57 -8.90
C LYS A 61 -6.31 5.93 -8.95
N VAL A 62 -5.70 6.19 -7.80
CA VAL A 62 -4.29 6.58 -7.74
C VAL A 62 -3.39 5.45 -8.22
N VAL A 63 -3.63 4.22 -7.78
CA VAL A 63 -2.78 3.09 -8.18
C VAL A 63 -2.94 2.75 -9.66
N MET A 64 -4.08 3.05 -10.27
CA MET A 64 -4.29 2.83 -11.69
C MET A 64 -3.41 3.71 -12.57
N GLN A 65 -2.81 4.77 -12.01
CA GLN A 65 -1.82 5.58 -12.73
C GLN A 65 -0.48 4.87 -12.91
N ARG A 66 -0.26 3.75 -12.22
CA ARG A 66 0.95 2.92 -12.30
C ARG A 66 2.24 3.63 -11.91
N GLN A 67 2.14 4.70 -11.12
CA GLN A 67 3.29 5.47 -10.65
C GLN A 67 3.24 5.62 -9.15
N SER A 68 4.43 5.62 -8.51
CA SER A 68 4.53 5.94 -7.10
C SER A 68 4.31 7.44 -6.89
N VAL A 69 3.54 7.81 -5.88
CA VAL A 69 3.22 9.20 -5.57
C VAL A 69 3.39 9.48 -4.08
N ILE A 70 3.72 10.73 -3.78
CA ILE A 70 3.79 11.25 -2.42
C ILE A 70 2.74 12.35 -2.27
N LYS A 71 1.98 12.30 -1.17
CA LYS A 71 1.00 13.31 -0.79
C LYS A 71 1.24 13.65 0.68
N ASN A 72 1.97 14.74 0.94
CA ASN A 72 2.35 15.10 2.32
C ASN A 72 1.30 15.96 3.03
N SER A 73 0.70 16.94 2.34
CA SER A 73 -0.28 17.82 2.95
C SER A 73 -1.39 18.25 2.00
N VAL A 74 -1.15 18.14 0.69
CA VAL A 74 -2.08 18.56 -0.37
C VAL A 74 -2.59 17.32 -1.09
N ASP A 75 -3.86 17.34 -1.46
CA ASP A 75 -4.50 16.27 -2.22
C ASP A 75 -4.43 14.89 -1.52
N LEU A 76 -4.52 14.90 -0.20
CA LEU A 76 -4.59 13.66 0.57
C LEU A 76 -5.81 12.86 0.15
N ILE A 77 -5.63 11.55 -0.05
CA ILE A 77 -6.75 10.67 -0.36
C ILE A 77 -7.26 9.98 0.90
N LYS A 78 -8.51 9.58 0.88
CA LYS A 78 -9.07 8.75 1.95
C LYS A 78 -8.52 7.34 1.85
N LEU A 79 -8.25 6.72 2.99
CA LEU A 79 -7.80 5.33 3.03
C LEU A 79 -8.99 4.37 2.92
N SER A 80 -10.11 4.75 3.51
CA SER A 80 -11.40 4.11 3.30
C SER A 80 -12.42 5.19 2.93
N ASP A 81 -13.51 4.83 2.24
CA ASP A 81 -14.46 5.83 1.72
C ASP A 81 -15.17 6.61 2.81
N PHE A 82 -15.11 6.14 4.05
CA PHE A 82 -15.80 6.77 5.18
C PHE A 82 -14.90 7.56 6.11
N ASP A 83 -13.59 7.65 5.82
CA ASP A 83 -12.63 8.32 6.67
C ASP A 83 -12.33 9.75 6.21
N ASN A 84 -11.98 10.60 7.17
CA ASN A 84 -11.33 11.89 6.90
C ASN A 84 -9.83 11.69 7.08
N GLU A 85 -9.08 11.87 6.01
CA GLU A 85 -7.66 11.55 6.03
C GLU A 85 -6.80 12.76 6.38
N THR A 86 -5.86 12.57 7.30
CA THR A 86 -4.94 13.60 7.78
C THR A 86 -3.46 13.16 7.75
N HIS A 87 -3.18 11.94 7.30
CA HIS A 87 -1.82 11.44 7.24
C HIS A 87 -1.12 11.88 5.94
N SER A 88 0.20 12.13 6.04
CA SER A 88 1.04 12.11 4.85
C SER A 88 1.05 10.71 4.26
N GLN A 89 1.14 10.60 2.94
CA GLN A 89 0.96 9.34 2.21
C GLN A 89 2.05 9.13 1.18
N LEU A 90 2.53 7.90 1.08
CA LEU A 90 3.33 7.43 -0.04
C LEU A 90 2.62 6.19 -0.59
N ILE A 91 2.30 6.20 -1.87
CA ILE A 91 1.54 5.14 -2.52
C ILE A 91 2.39 4.57 -3.65
N SER A 92 2.64 3.27 -3.64
CA SER A 92 3.41 2.61 -4.68
C SER A 92 2.63 1.40 -5.21
N PRO A 93 2.16 1.45 -6.46
CA PRO A 93 1.42 0.34 -7.05
C PRO A 93 2.29 -0.90 -7.25
N ILE A 94 1.65 -2.07 -7.17
CA ILE A 94 2.25 -3.35 -7.55
C ILE A 94 1.62 -3.75 -8.88
N VAL A 95 2.46 -3.89 -9.91
CA VAL A 95 2.01 -4.19 -11.27
C VAL A 95 2.57 -5.53 -11.70
N LEU A 96 1.72 -6.41 -12.19
CA LEU A 96 2.08 -7.74 -12.67
C LEU A 96 1.53 -7.93 -14.07
N ASN A 97 2.42 -8.14 -15.04
CA ASN A 97 2.04 -8.33 -16.44
C ASN A 97 1.13 -7.20 -16.98
N GLY A 98 1.44 -5.95 -16.59
CA GLY A 98 0.68 -4.78 -17.00
C GLY A 98 -0.56 -4.48 -16.17
N ASP A 99 -0.98 -5.38 -15.29
CA ASP A 99 -2.17 -5.20 -14.45
C ASP A 99 -1.77 -4.75 -13.05
N VAL A 100 -2.46 -3.75 -12.52
CA VAL A 100 -2.31 -3.34 -11.12
C VAL A 100 -3.01 -4.37 -10.25
N VAL A 101 -2.24 -5.05 -9.39
CA VAL A 101 -2.77 -6.10 -8.51
C VAL A 101 -2.89 -5.65 -7.06
N GLY A 102 -2.37 -4.48 -6.73
CA GLY A 102 -2.42 -3.92 -5.39
C GLY A 102 -1.39 -2.84 -5.22
N GLY A 103 -0.90 -2.67 -4.00
CA GLY A 103 0.13 -1.68 -3.72
C GLY A 103 0.60 -1.68 -2.28
N ILE A 104 1.56 -0.79 -2.02
CA ILE A 104 2.05 -0.47 -0.69
C ILE A 104 1.69 0.98 -0.40
N LEU A 105 1.11 1.23 0.78
CA LEU A 105 0.75 2.55 1.27
C LEU A 105 1.49 2.81 2.57
N LEU A 106 2.25 3.90 2.62
CA LEU A 106 2.86 4.40 3.85
C LEU A 106 2.07 5.60 4.34
N ILE A 107 1.85 5.68 5.64
CA ILE A 107 1.13 6.78 6.28
C ILE A 107 1.87 7.28 7.52
N SER A 108 1.84 8.60 7.72
CA SER A 108 2.43 9.22 8.90
C SER A 108 1.78 10.57 9.19
N LYS A 109 1.60 10.86 10.48
CA LYS A 109 1.18 12.20 10.96
C LYS A 109 2.36 13.07 11.36
N THR A 110 3.56 12.50 11.45
CA THR A 110 4.72 13.16 12.04
C THR A 110 5.85 13.39 11.05
N ILE A 111 5.93 12.64 9.97
CA ILE A 111 6.99 12.77 8.97
C ILE A 111 6.42 13.04 7.59
N GLU A 112 7.22 13.68 6.75
CA GLU A 112 6.93 13.85 5.34
C GLU A 112 7.76 12.84 4.54
N PHE A 113 7.17 12.24 3.51
CA PHE A 113 7.85 11.29 2.66
C PHE A 113 8.68 11.99 1.59
N THR A 114 9.77 11.35 1.18
CA THR A 114 10.74 11.89 0.23
C THR A 114 10.94 10.93 -0.94
N GLN A 115 11.68 11.38 -1.96
CA GLN A 115 12.02 10.54 -3.11
C GLN A 115 12.88 9.34 -2.71
N ASN A 116 13.70 9.45 -1.67
CA ASN A 116 14.45 8.30 -1.15
C ASN A 116 13.50 7.23 -0.58
N ASP A 117 12.42 7.65 0.05
CA ASP A 117 11.43 6.72 0.57
C ASP A 117 10.76 5.95 -0.57
N ILE A 118 10.48 6.62 -1.69
CA ILE A 118 9.97 5.95 -2.90
C ILE A 118 10.93 4.87 -3.38
N LYS A 119 12.24 5.17 -3.41
CA LYS A 119 13.23 4.18 -3.86
C LYS A 119 13.24 2.93 -2.98
N ILE A 120 13.15 3.12 -1.67
CA ILE A 120 13.08 2.00 -0.72
C ILE A 120 11.83 1.16 -0.99
N VAL A 121 10.68 1.80 -1.10
CA VAL A 121 9.41 1.09 -1.32
C VAL A 121 9.40 0.40 -2.67
N LYS A 122 9.89 1.04 -3.72
CA LYS A 122 9.95 0.43 -5.06
C LYS A 122 10.85 -0.80 -5.10
N THR A 123 11.93 -0.81 -4.34
CA THR A 123 12.77 -2.01 -4.20
C THR A 123 11.97 -3.17 -3.63
N MET A 124 11.14 -2.90 -2.62
CA MET A 124 10.27 -3.92 -2.02
C MET A 124 9.16 -4.35 -2.97
N VAL A 125 8.57 -3.41 -3.71
CA VAL A 125 7.57 -3.72 -4.74
C VAL A 125 8.17 -4.64 -5.81
N ASN A 126 9.36 -4.32 -6.30
CA ASN A 126 10.05 -5.15 -7.29
C ASN A 126 10.29 -6.57 -6.77
N PHE A 127 10.64 -6.69 -5.49
CA PHE A 127 10.80 -8.00 -4.86
C PHE A 127 9.49 -8.79 -4.86
N ILE A 128 8.39 -8.15 -4.47
CA ILE A 128 7.06 -8.78 -4.49
C ILE A 128 6.69 -9.22 -5.90
N GLU A 129 6.89 -8.35 -6.88
CA GLU A 129 6.55 -8.65 -8.28
C GLU A 129 7.32 -9.88 -8.80
N LYS A 130 8.59 -10.01 -8.41
CA LYS A 130 9.39 -11.17 -8.79
C LYS A 130 8.91 -12.47 -8.14
N GLN A 131 8.34 -12.41 -6.94
CA GLN A 131 7.82 -13.59 -6.26
C GLN A 131 6.52 -14.10 -6.91
N ILE A 132 5.77 -13.20 -7.55
CA ILE A 132 4.49 -13.53 -8.16
C ILE A 132 4.66 -14.02 -9.61
N SER A 133 5.63 -13.47 -10.32
CA SER A 133 5.81 -13.77 -11.75
C SER A 133 6.43 -15.12 -12.03
#